data_9126d555d30f79a76896a83b9bcd72e0
#
_entry.id   9126d555d30f79a76896a83b9bcd72e0
#
_cell.length_a   1.000
_cell.length_b   1.000
_cell.length_c   1.000
_cell.angle_alpha   90.00
_cell.angle_beta   90.00
_cell.angle_gamma   90.00
#
_symmetry.space_group_name_H-M   'P 1'
#
loop_
_entity.id
_entity.type
_entity.pdbx_description
1 polymer ?
#
loop_
_entity_poly.entity_id
_entity_poly.type
_entity_poly.pdbx_seq_one_letter_code
_entity_poly.pdbx_strand_id
1 'polypeptide(L)'
;MSFFSDPYESFLLDYLVTKLENGSNTRRALLLYSEQITRETKFKKRLMGAIKDMEMGKHKLEAILHKHKFLNSFQYSLVVNSTNTIDGLKLVLSFKKANSNLLLKMINPIFVPMRIIIFTFYGLIMYLDFLEKDITQLKKLNPDVVQFLGVPKYFTYDVAYSGLGISIFITALLFFGYVYTEQDKPAWLYKVFKTQAFSDGRFMFRILNGMLSAGISFHKASLILSKDYFKPGLRPFFKDLAELINKNKKLFVAFEKYNFPTIITADIKLSELSKTSFSDVTRALYQTCDTMYEKNIVYMVLQWKFMFWLIAMLVTVIIGSDVINLVISTFTFKTLYH
;
A
#
# COMPACT_ATOMS: atom_id res chain seq x y z
N MET A 1 2.38 -3.37 13.52
CA MET A 1 1.68 -4.42 12.74
C MET A 1 2.65 -5.01 11.74
N SER A 2 2.82 -6.33 11.69
CA SER A 2 3.70 -6.95 10.68
C SER A 2 3.07 -6.74 9.32
N PHE A 3 3.76 -6.03 8.42
CA PHE A 3 3.38 -5.76 7.03
C PHE A 3 3.25 -7.04 6.19
N PHE A 4 3.80 -8.13 6.68
CA PHE A 4 3.72 -9.45 6.06
C PHE A 4 2.89 -10.34 6.99
N SER A 5 1.56 -10.36 6.78
CA SER A 5 0.77 -11.48 7.27
C SER A 5 1.36 -12.74 6.64
N ASP A 6 1.68 -13.72 7.47
CA ASP A 6 2.16 -15.02 7.02
C ASP A 6 1.17 -15.54 5.94
N PRO A 7 1.60 -15.78 4.70
CA PRO A 7 0.70 -16.23 3.64
C PRO A 7 -0.06 -17.50 4.05
N TYR A 8 0.53 -18.35 4.87
CA TYR A 8 -0.12 -19.54 5.41
C TYR A 8 -1.37 -19.21 6.26
N GLU A 9 -1.42 -18.06 6.94
CA GLU A 9 -2.61 -17.67 7.73
C GLU A 9 -3.79 -17.33 6.83
N SER A 10 -3.57 -16.69 5.70
CA SER A 10 -4.62 -16.37 4.74
C SER A 10 -5.14 -17.63 4.05
N PHE A 11 -4.24 -18.53 3.67
CA PHE A 11 -4.61 -19.81 3.10
C PHE A 11 -5.35 -20.71 4.08
N LEU A 12 -4.94 -20.72 5.37
CA LEU A 12 -5.65 -21.44 6.42
C LEU A 12 -7.10 -20.95 6.55
N LEU A 13 -7.31 -19.64 6.62
CA LEU A 13 -8.66 -19.09 6.76
C LEU A 13 -9.53 -19.38 5.53
N ASP A 14 -8.98 -19.26 4.32
CA ASP A 14 -9.70 -19.59 3.08
C ASP A 14 -10.09 -21.07 3.02
N TYR A 15 -9.15 -21.94 3.39
CA TYR A 15 -9.38 -23.37 3.48
C TYR A 15 -10.45 -23.72 4.52
N LEU A 16 -10.38 -23.13 5.72
CA LEU A 16 -11.36 -23.33 6.76
C LEU A 16 -12.75 -22.89 6.32
N VAL A 17 -12.89 -21.69 5.75
CA VAL A 17 -14.17 -21.21 5.23
C VAL A 17 -14.75 -22.20 4.23
N THR A 18 -13.96 -22.60 3.22
CA THR A 18 -14.40 -23.54 2.19
C THR A 18 -14.83 -24.89 2.76
N LYS A 19 -14.08 -25.43 3.71
CA LYS A 19 -14.43 -26.73 4.33
C LYS A 19 -15.62 -26.68 5.24
N LEU A 20 -15.79 -25.60 6.00
CA LEU A 20 -16.93 -25.39 6.88
C LEU A 20 -18.23 -25.17 6.08
N GLU A 21 -18.17 -24.45 4.96
CA GLU A 21 -19.30 -24.32 4.02
C GLU A 21 -19.76 -25.65 3.45
N ASN A 22 -18.81 -26.54 3.21
CA ASN A 22 -19.09 -27.90 2.72
C ASN A 22 -19.49 -28.87 3.86
N GLY A 23 -19.82 -28.36 5.05
CA GLY A 23 -20.28 -29.17 6.18
C GLY A 23 -19.18 -29.99 6.87
N SER A 24 -17.92 -29.74 6.59
CA SER A 24 -16.82 -30.47 7.23
C SER A 24 -16.69 -30.07 8.70
N ASN A 25 -16.35 -31.06 9.55
CA ASN A 25 -16.02 -30.77 10.94
C ASN A 25 -14.73 -29.94 11.02
N THR A 26 -14.73 -28.92 11.84
CA THR A 26 -13.64 -27.95 12.02
C THR A 26 -12.31 -28.62 12.35
N ARG A 27 -12.34 -29.62 13.27
CA ARG A 27 -11.14 -30.39 13.64
C ARG A 27 -10.56 -31.11 12.44
N ARG A 28 -11.41 -31.81 11.69
CA ARG A 28 -10.99 -32.53 10.48
C ARG A 28 -10.41 -31.57 9.44
N ALA A 29 -10.98 -30.39 9.27
CA ALA A 29 -10.45 -29.38 8.36
C ALA A 29 -9.04 -28.91 8.79
N LEU A 30 -8.81 -28.63 10.08
CA LEU A 30 -7.49 -28.24 10.58
C LEU A 30 -6.45 -29.36 10.45
N LEU A 31 -6.84 -30.61 10.72
CA LEU A 31 -5.96 -31.79 10.55
C LEU A 31 -5.53 -31.95 9.08
N LEU A 32 -6.48 -31.98 8.16
CA LEU A 32 -6.19 -32.10 6.72
C LEU A 32 -5.29 -30.94 6.23
N TYR A 33 -5.50 -29.73 6.72
CA TYR A 33 -4.62 -28.61 6.37
C TYR A 33 -3.20 -28.79 6.93
N SER A 34 -3.07 -29.32 8.15
CA SER A 34 -1.75 -29.58 8.78
C SER A 34 -0.93 -30.63 8.03
N GLU A 35 -1.59 -31.63 7.40
CA GLU A 35 -0.95 -32.66 6.59
C GLU A 35 -0.39 -32.10 5.28
N GLN A 36 -1.00 -31.06 4.72
CA GLN A 36 -0.52 -30.38 3.51
C GLN A 36 0.77 -29.59 3.74
N ILE A 37 1.10 -29.29 5.00
CA ILE A 37 2.32 -28.53 5.34
C ILE A 37 3.46 -29.52 5.54
N THR A 38 4.30 -29.68 4.50
CA THR A 38 5.41 -30.65 4.48
C THR A 38 6.58 -30.29 5.39
N ARG A 39 6.81 -28.99 5.67
CA ARG A 39 7.92 -28.53 6.52
C ARG A 39 7.46 -28.20 7.93
N GLU A 40 8.26 -28.59 8.92
CA GLU A 40 8.07 -28.13 10.30
C GLU A 40 8.41 -26.63 10.43
N THR A 41 7.38 -25.81 10.41
CA THR A 41 7.48 -24.36 10.60
C THR A 41 6.89 -23.96 11.96
N LYS A 42 7.22 -22.76 12.43
CA LYS A 42 6.54 -22.16 13.59
C LYS A 42 5.02 -22.16 13.41
N PHE A 43 4.56 -22.01 12.16
CA PHE A 43 3.14 -22.05 11.82
C PHE A 43 2.54 -23.45 12.08
N LYS A 44 3.20 -24.52 11.64
CA LYS A 44 2.72 -25.91 11.87
C LYS A 44 2.63 -26.24 13.36
N LYS A 45 3.61 -25.79 14.17
CA LYS A 45 3.56 -25.97 15.64
C LYS A 45 2.36 -25.25 16.26
N ARG A 46 2.06 -24.01 15.83
CA ARG A 46 0.87 -23.28 16.27
C ARG A 46 -0.43 -24.00 15.86
N LEU A 47 -0.47 -24.52 14.64
CA LEU A 47 -1.64 -25.25 14.11
C LEU A 47 -1.89 -26.54 14.89
N MET A 48 -0.85 -27.32 15.18
CA MET A 48 -0.97 -28.52 16.00
C MET A 48 -1.43 -28.21 17.43
N GLY A 49 -0.98 -27.09 18.00
CA GLY A 49 -1.50 -26.58 19.28
C GLY A 49 -3.00 -26.26 19.23
N ALA A 50 -3.48 -25.64 18.15
CA ALA A 50 -4.91 -25.35 17.95
C ALA A 50 -5.74 -26.64 17.81
N ILE A 51 -5.24 -27.63 17.10
CA ILE A 51 -5.90 -28.95 16.96
C ILE A 51 -6.04 -29.63 18.31
N LYS A 52 -4.96 -29.63 19.12
CA LYS A 52 -4.97 -30.18 20.48
C LYS A 52 -5.98 -29.50 21.39
N ASP A 53 -6.05 -28.15 21.33
CA ASP A 53 -7.04 -27.40 22.12
C ASP A 53 -8.48 -27.72 21.71
N MET A 54 -8.72 -27.99 20.42
CA MET A 54 -10.02 -28.45 19.94
C MET A 54 -10.37 -29.85 20.42
N GLU A 55 -9.40 -30.74 20.53
CA GLU A 55 -9.59 -32.10 21.05
C GLU A 55 -10.02 -32.09 22.53
N MET A 56 -9.51 -31.13 23.28
CA MET A 56 -9.90 -30.96 24.68
C MET A 56 -11.32 -30.38 24.87
N GLY A 57 -11.97 -29.93 23.79
CA GLY A 57 -13.37 -29.46 23.83
C GLY A 57 -13.60 -28.18 24.64
N LYS A 58 -12.54 -27.49 25.06
CA LYS A 58 -12.62 -26.39 26.05
C LYS A 58 -13.05 -25.05 25.46
N HIS A 59 -12.92 -24.85 24.15
CA HIS A 59 -13.12 -23.53 23.54
C HIS A 59 -13.78 -23.60 22.17
N LYS A 60 -14.51 -22.56 21.82
CA LYS A 60 -15.06 -22.36 20.46
C LYS A 60 -13.93 -22.12 19.46
N LEU A 61 -14.17 -22.40 18.16
CA LEU A 61 -13.20 -22.22 17.09
C LEU A 61 -12.53 -20.84 17.08
N GLU A 62 -13.34 -19.79 17.15
CA GLU A 62 -12.86 -18.41 17.13
C GLU A 62 -11.89 -18.10 18.27
N ALA A 63 -12.18 -18.62 19.49
CA ALA A 63 -11.31 -18.44 20.63
C ALA A 63 -9.97 -19.20 20.49
N ILE A 64 -10.00 -20.38 19.91
CA ILE A 64 -8.81 -21.18 19.61
C ILE A 64 -7.95 -20.48 18.55
N LEU A 65 -8.55 -20.00 17.47
CA LEU A 65 -7.85 -19.27 16.42
C LEU A 65 -7.20 -17.98 16.97
N HIS A 66 -7.89 -17.29 17.88
CA HIS A 66 -7.31 -16.11 18.54
C HIS A 66 -6.17 -16.47 19.51
N LYS A 67 -6.35 -17.48 20.35
CA LYS A 67 -5.32 -17.97 21.30
C LYS A 67 -4.02 -18.34 20.58
N HIS A 68 -4.12 -19.00 19.44
CA HIS A 68 -2.97 -19.40 18.61
C HIS A 68 -2.55 -18.32 17.61
N LYS A 69 -3.03 -17.08 17.75
CA LYS A 69 -2.63 -15.89 16.94
C LYS A 69 -2.89 -16.02 15.43
N PHE A 70 -3.85 -16.84 15.00
CA PHE A 70 -4.36 -16.86 13.62
C PHE A 70 -5.33 -15.71 13.36
N LEU A 71 -6.00 -15.22 14.42
CA LEU A 71 -6.81 -14.02 14.42
C LEU A 71 -6.23 -13.02 15.41
N ASN A 72 -6.11 -11.75 15.00
CA ASN A 72 -5.83 -10.67 15.95
C ASN A 72 -7.12 -10.26 16.71
N SER A 73 -6.99 -9.39 17.73
CA SER A 73 -8.12 -9.00 18.58
C SER A 73 -9.29 -8.41 17.78
N PHE A 74 -9.00 -7.59 16.76
CA PHE A 74 -10.02 -7.02 15.89
C PHE A 74 -10.74 -8.09 15.07
N GLN A 75 -9.99 -8.99 14.44
CA GLN A 75 -10.54 -10.09 13.65
C GLN A 75 -11.38 -11.05 14.52
N TYR A 76 -10.89 -11.31 15.72
CA TYR A 76 -11.64 -12.11 16.72
C TYR A 76 -12.97 -11.43 17.10
N SER A 77 -12.95 -10.13 17.39
CA SER A 77 -14.16 -9.37 17.67
C SER A 77 -15.18 -9.42 16.52
N LEU A 78 -14.70 -9.38 15.27
CA LEU A 78 -15.57 -9.53 14.09
C LEU A 78 -16.24 -10.90 14.04
N VAL A 79 -15.49 -11.97 14.23
CA VAL A 79 -16.01 -13.34 14.17
C VAL A 79 -17.01 -13.62 15.30
N VAL A 80 -16.68 -13.23 16.53
CA VAL A 80 -17.54 -13.45 17.70
C VAL A 80 -18.87 -12.68 17.62
N ASN A 81 -18.86 -11.50 17.00
CA ASN A 81 -20.04 -10.65 16.93
C ASN A 81 -20.87 -10.84 15.65
N SER A 82 -20.42 -11.65 14.70
CA SER A 82 -21.21 -12.03 13.52
C SER A 82 -22.30 -13.03 13.87
N THR A 83 -23.33 -13.11 13.04
CA THR A 83 -24.45 -14.06 13.24
C THR A 83 -23.99 -15.51 13.16
N ASN A 84 -22.97 -15.78 12.35
CA ASN A 84 -22.39 -17.09 12.15
C ASN A 84 -20.84 -16.98 12.07
N THR A 85 -20.14 -17.93 12.67
CA THR A 85 -18.67 -18.00 12.65
C THR A 85 -18.12 -18.02 11.22
N ILE A 86 -18.79 -18.70 10.28
CA ILE A 86 -18.38 -18.76 8.87
C ILE A 86 -18.45 -17.37 8.23
N ASP A 87 -19.53 -16.64 8.44
CA ASP A 87 -19.70 -15.29 7.89
C ASP A 87 -18.66 -14.32 8.47
N GLY A 88 -18.36 -14.46 9.75
CA GLY A 88 -17.28 -13.72 10.41
C GLY A 88 -15.89 -14.03 9.81
N LEU A 89 -15.60 -15.29 9.54
CA LEU A 89 -14.35 -15.70 8.91
C LEU A 89 -14.24 -15.21 7.45
N LYS A 90 -15.34 -15.27 6.68
CA LYS A 90 -15.43 -14.69 5.33
C LYS A 90 -15.14 -13.19 5.34
N LEU A 91 -15.73 -12.50 6.31
CA LEU A 91 -15.51 -11.07 6.49
C LEU A 91 -14.01 -10.77 6.73
N VAL A 92 -13.37 -11.48 7.67
CA VAL A 92 -11.94 -11.36 7.95
C VAL A 92 -11.10 -11.64 6.69
N LEU A 93 -11.42 -12.69 5.94
CA LEU A 93 -10.73 -13.08 4.72
C LEU A 93 -10.86 -12.01 3.63
N SER A 94 -12.05 -11.43 3.46
CA SER A 94 -12.30 -10.35 2.50
C SER A 94 -11.42 -9.13 2.76
N PHE A 95 -11.12 -8.82 4.02
CA PHE A 95 -10.22 -7.73 4.40
C PHE A 95 -8.76 -8.04 4.14
N LYS A 96 -8.33 -9.27 4.40
CA LYS A 96 -6.95 -9.72 4.08
C LYS A 96 -6.68 -9.65 2.58
N LYS A 97 -7.60 -10.15 1.74
CA LYS A 97 -7.48 -10.13 0.27
C LYS A 97 -7.45 -8.70 -0.29
N ALA A 98 -8.21 -7.79 0.27
CA ALA A 98 -8.25 -6.39 -0.19
C ALA A 98 -6.94 -5.62 0.04
N ASN A 99 -6.27 -5.88 1.16
CA ASN A 99 -5.01 -5.19 1.51
C ASN A 99 -3.84 -5.60 0.62
N SER A 100 -3.77 -6.86 0.17
CA SER A 100 -2.64 -7.37 -0.60
C SER A 100 -2.54 -6.77 -2.02
N ASN A 101 -3.67 -6.45 -2.66
CA ASN A 101 -3.69 -5.95 -4.04
C ASN A 101 -3.38 -4.47 -4.19
N LEU A 102 -3.52 -3.68 -3.12
CA LEU A 102 -3.31 -2.23 -3.14
C LEU A 102 -1.85 -1.85 -3.26
N LEU A 103 -0.99 -2.51 -2.49
CA LEU A 103 0.44 -2.27 -2.45
C LEU A 103 1.05 -2.38 -3.85
N LEU A 104 0.72 -3.46 -4.56
CA LEU A 104 1.25 -3.73 -5.91
C LEU A 104 0.75 -2.71 -6.94
N LYS A 105 -0.51 -2.27 -6.86
CA LYS A 105 -1.07 -1.27 -7.77
C LYS A 105 -0.44 0.12 -7.64
N MET A 106 0.02 0.50 -6.44
CA MET A 106 0.64 1.81 -6.19
C MET A 106 2.15 1.82 -6.45
N ILE A 107 2.84 0.72 -6.16
CA ILE A 107 4.29 0.66 -6.23
C ILE A 107 4.77 0.57 -7.68
N ASN A 108 4.20 -0.32 -8.49
CA ASN A 108 4.66 -0.57 -9.86
C ASN A 108 4.76 0.66 -10.76
N PRO A 109 3.77 1.58 -10.82
CA PRO A 109 3.85 2.73 -11.72
C PRO A 109 4.92 3.75 -11.35
N ILE A 110 5.30 3.83 -10.06
CA ILE A 110 6.29 4.78 -9.56
C ILE A 110 7.71 4.21 -9.69
N PHE A 111 7.89 2.91 -9.48
CA PHE A 111 9.20 2.27 -9.55
C PHE A 111 9.79 2.22 -10.99
N VAL A 112 8.94 2.12 -12.01
CA VAL A 112 9.44 2.04 -13.40
C VAL A 112 10.23 3.30 -13.81
N PRO A 113 9.70 4.53 -13.73
CA PRO A 113 10.47 5.72 -14.06
C PRO A 113 11.66 5.95 -13.13
N MET A 114 11.56 5.58 -11.85
CA MET A 114 12.68 5.68 -10.91
C MET A 114 13.86 4.77 -11.30
N ARG A 115 13.57 3.54 -11.73
CA ARG A 115 14.62 2.65 -12.26
C ARG A 115 15.32 3.27 -13.46
N ILE A 116 14.58 3.87 -14.38
CA ILE A 116 15.16 4.52 -15.56
C ILE A 116 16.15 5.61 -15.13
N ILE A 117 15.79 6.47 -14.19
CA ILE A 117 16.68 7.55 -13.70
C ILE A 117 17.93 6.97 -13.04
N ILE A 118 17.79 5.95 -12.17
CA ILE A 118 18.94 5.29 -11.53
C ILE A 118 19.86 4.67 -12.57
N PHE A 119 19.31 3.94 -13.57
CA PHE A 119 20.11 3.34 -14.63
C PHE A 119 20.78 4.40 -15.52
N THR A 120 20.13 5.55 -15.76
CA THR A 120 20.71 6.65 -16.52
C THR A 120 21.95 7.22 -15.80
N PHE A 121 21.86 7.49 -14.49
CA PHE A 121 23.01 7.97 -13.73
C PHE A 121 24.10 6.91 -13.58
N TYR A 122 23.73 5.65 -13.41
CA TYR A 122 24.70 4.55 -13.41
C TYR A 122 25.42 4.43 -14.76
N GLY A 123 24.67 4.48 -15.86
CA GLY A 123 25.24 4.49 -17.21
C GLY A 123 26.17 5.68 -17.46
N LEU A 124 25.84 6.85 -16.89
CA LEU A 124 26.70 8.02 -16.96
C LEU A 124 28.03 7.81 -16.22
N ILE A 125 28.01 7.20 -15.04
CA ILE A 125 29.24 6.87 -14.30
C ILE A 125 30.12 5.92 -15.12
N MET A 126 29.53 4.85 -15.67
CA MET A 126 30.25 3.90 -16.51
C MET A 126 30.85 4.57 -17.77
N TYR A 127 30.12 5.50 -18.38
CA TYR A 127 30.59 6.28 -19.53
C TYR A 127 31.75 7.19 -19.14
N LEU A 128 31.70 7.87 -18.00
CA LEU A 128 32.80 8.71 -17.51
C LEU A 128 34.05 7.88 -17.20
N ASP A 129 33.90 6.70 -16.60
CA ASP A 129 35.00 5.76 -16.35
C ASP A 129 35.70 5.32 -17.67
N PHE A 130 34.88 5.06 -18.70
CA PHE A 130 35.40 4.71 -20.03
C PHE A 130 36.17 5.87 -20.65
N LEU A 131 35.58 7.08 -20.62
CA LEU A 131 36.21 8.30 -21.14
C LEU A 131 37.53 8.62 -20.43
N GLU A 132 37.59 8.49 -19.11
CA GLU A 132 38.80 8.76 -18.33
C GLU A 132 39.95 7.83 -18.75
N LYS A 133 39.63 6.54 -18.98
CA LYS A 133 40.61 5.57 -19.47
C LYS A 133 41.13 5.92 -20.85
N ASP A 134 40.25 6.27 -21.79
CA ASP A 134 40.62 6.63 -23.16
C ASP A 134 41.39 7.94 -23.19
N ILE A 135 40.98 8.97 -22.47
CA ILE A 135 41.70 10.24 -22.34
C ILE A 135 43.09 10.00 -21.74
N THR A 136 43.21 9.12 -20.74
CA THR A 136 44.49 8.80 -20.10
C THR A 136 45.43 8.07 -21.06
N GLN A 137 44.92 7.19 -21.92
CA GLN A 137 45.70 6.55 -22.99
C GLN A 137 46.14 7.54 -24.05
N LEU A 138 45.25 8.41 -24.52
CA LEU A 138 45.54 9.46 -25.48
C LEU A 138 46.59 10.47 -24.96
N LYS A 139 46.51 10.82 -23.68
CA LYS A 139 47.44 11.69 -22.99
C LYS A 139 48.88 11.14 -22.97
N LYS A 140 48.99 9.81 -22.87
CA LYS A 140 50.31 9.12 -22.95
C LYS A 140 50.89 9.11 -24.37
N LEU A 141 50.01 9.11 -25.38
CA LEU A 141 50.42 9.08 -26.79
C LEU A 141 50.76 10.49 -27.33
N ASN A 142 49.96 11.48 -26.96
CA ASN A 142 50.18 12.87 -27.37
C ASN A 142 49.55 13.85 -26.36
N PRO A 143 50.35 14.55 -25.51
CA PRO A 143 49.86 15.44 -24.48
C PRO A 143 49.07 16.65 -25.01
N ASP A 144 49.34 17.12 -26.23
CA ASP A 144 48.70 18.29 -26.81
C ASP A 144 47.26 17.99 -27.27
N VAL A 145 46.94 16.74 -27.56
CA VAL A 145 45.59 16.30 -27.97
C VAL A 145 44.52 16.55 -26.89
N VAL A 146 44.92 16.48 -25.63
CA VAL A 146 43.97 16.61 -24.50
C VAL A 146 43.45 18.04 -24.36
N GLN A 147 44.14 19.06 -24.83
CA GLN A 147 43.66 20.44 -24.80
C GLN A 147 42.49 20.69 -25.77
N PHE A 148 42.36 19.85 -26.80
CA PHE A 148 41.30 19.98 -27.82
C PHE A 148 40.14 19.01 -27.60
N LEU A 149 40.33 17.96 -26.79
CA LEU A 149 39.23 17.09 -26.40
C LEU A 149 38.35 17.84 -25.40
N GLY A 150 37.17 18.19 -25.85
CA GLY A 150 36.18 18.84 -24.98
C GLY A 150 35.84 17.92 -23.79
N VAL A 151 36.39 18.24 -22.63
CA VAL A 151 35.98 17.56 -21.38
C VAL A 151 34.51 17.85 -21.17
N PRO A 152 33.67 16.87 -20.83
CA PRO A 152 32.26 17.11 -20.51
C PRO A 152 32.12 18.24 -19.50
N LYS A 153 31.53 19.36 -19.91
CA LYS A 153 31.42 20.57 -19.06
C LYS A 153 30.40 20.43 -17.94
N TYR A 154 29.37 19.66 -18.21
CA TYR A 154 28.17 19.60 -17.37
C TYR A 154 28.09 18.34 -16.54
N PHE A 155 28.72 17.25 -16.93
CA PHE A 155 28.69 15.99 -16.21
C PHE A 155 30.10 15.57 -15.75
N THR A 156 30.39 15.97 -14.53
CA THR A 156 31.53 15.47 -13.76
C THR A 156 31.10 14.25 -12.94
N TYR A 157 32.07 13.49 -12.43
CA TYR A 157 31.80 12.43 -11.46
C TYR A 157 30.95 12.91 -10.27
N ASP A 158 31.23 14.13 -9.76
CA ASP A 158 30.50 14.72 -8.66
C ASP A 158 29.01 14.88 -8.98
N VAL A 159 28.69 15.31 -10.21
CA VAL A 159 27.29 15.45 -10.66
C VAL A 159 26.64 14.08 -10.84
N ALA A 160 27.36 13.10 -11.39
CA ALA A 160 26.85 11.75 -11.60
C ALA A 160 26.56 11.03 -10.26
N TYR A 161 27.51 11.08 -9.33
CA TYR A 161 27.33 10.48 -7.99
C TYR A 161 26.30 11.22 -7.17
N SER A 162 26.26 12.56 -7.22
CA SER A 162 25.23 13.36 -6.55
C SER A 162 23.84 13.06 -7.11
N GLY A 163 23.70 12.97 -8.44
CA GLY A 163 22.44 12.62 -9.11
C GLY A 163 21.96 11.22 -8.74
N LEU A 164 22.87 10.24 -8.69
CA LEU A 164 22.55 8.89 -8.22
C LEU A 164 22.13 8.89 -6.75
N GLY A 165 22.88 9.59 -5.89
CA GLY A 165 22.57 9.71 -4.46
C GLY A 165 21.22 10.37 -4.22
N ILE A 166 20.93 11.48 -4.90
CA ILE A 166 19.64 12.17 -4.83
C ILE A 166 18.51 11.27 -5.31
N SER A 167 18.70 10.51 -6.41
CA SER A 167 17.69 9.59 -6.93
C SER A 167 17.38 8.46 -5.95
N ILE A 168 18.39 7.87 -5.31
CA ILE A 168 18.24 6.86 -4.27
C ILE A 168 17.54 7.47 -3.05
N PHE A 169 17.94 8.67 -2.62
CA PHE A 169 17.35 9.37 -1.49
C PHE A 169 15.86 9.68 -1.72
N ILE A 170 15.49 10.20 -2.90
CA ILE A 170 14.09 10.44 -3.26
C ILE A 170 13.30 9.13 -3.28
N THR A 171 13.88 8.03 -3.81
CA THR A 171 13.24 6.71 -3.80
C THR A 171 12.97 6.23 -2.38
N ALA A 172 13.97 6.36 -1.50
CA ALA A 172 13.85 6.01 -0.09
C ALA A 172 12.78 6.88 0.60
N LEU A 173 12.78 8.20 0.34
CA LEU A 173 11.83 9.15 0.91
C LEU A 173 10.38 8.85 0.47
N LEU A 174 10.18 8.50 -0.80
CA LEU A 174 8.88 8.05 -1.33
C LEU A 174 8.45 6.73 -0.70
N PHE A 175 9.38 5.77 -0.53
CA PHE A 175 9.09 4.51 0.14
C PHE A 175 8.74 4.71 1.61
N PHE A 176 9.53 5.48 2.35
CA PHE A 176 9.22 5.80 3.75
C PHE A 176 7.96 6.65 3.89
N GLY A 177 7.76 7.61 2.99
CA GLY A 177 6.53 8.40 2.91
C GLY A 177 5.32 7.49 2.70
N TYR A 178 5.42 6.49 1.81
CA TYR A 178 4.38 5.50 1.59
C TYR A 178 4.11 4.66 2.85
N VAL A 179 5.17 4.10 3.45
CA VAL A 179 5.06 3.34 4.72
C VAL A 179 4.44 4.20 5.81
N TYR A 180 4.83 5.48 5.91
CA TYR A 180 4.26 6.42 6.86
C TYR A 180 2.80 6.77 6.55
N THR A 181 2.38 6.80 5.26
CA THR A 181 0.97 7.07 4.90
C THR A 181 0.02 5.94 5.28
N GLU A 182 0.51 4.71 5.37
CA GLU A 182 -0.28 3.60 5.90
C GLU A 182 -0.37 3.59 7.44
N GLN A 183 0.51 4.32 8.12
CA GLN A 183 0.41 4.52 9.55
C GLN A 183 -0.67 5.56 9.87
N ASP A 184 -1.14 5.47 11.10
CA ASP A 184 -2.22 6.24 11.64
C ASP A 184 -2.01 7.75 11.51
N LYS A 185 -2.89 8.43 10.81
CA LYS A 185 -2.85 9.87 10.66
C LYS A 185 -4.02 10.53 11.36
N PRO A 186 -3.76 11.67 12.01
CA PRO A 186 -4.85 12.45 12.59
C PRO A 186 -5.80 12.95 11.50
N ALA A 187 -7.09 12.91 11.77
CA ALA A 187 -8.16 13.26 10.81
C ALA A 187 -8.06 14.69 10.24
N TRP A 188 -7.37 15.60 10.92
CA TRP A 188 -7.14 16.97 10.38
C TRP A 188 -6.36 16.98 9.07
N LEU A 189 -5.55 15.96 8.80
CA LEU A 189 -4.84 15.81 7.53
C LEU A 189 -5.76 15.53 6.34
N TYR A 190 -6.99 15.08 6.56
CA TYR A 190 -7.97 14.86 5.48
C TYR A 190 -8.31 16.15 4.71
N LYS A 191 -8.22 17.30 5.39
CA LYS A 191 -8.40 18.60 4.73
C LYS A 191 -7.34 18.86 3.64
N VAL A 192 -6.10 18.42 3.88
CA VAL A 192 -4.98 18.58 2.96
C VAL A 192 -4.85 17.38 2.01
N PHE A 193 -4.98 16.16 2.55
CA PHE A 193 -4.79 14.92 1.79
C PHE A 193 -6.12 14.20 1.53
N LYS A 194 -6.91 14.73 0.59
CA LYS A 194 -8.22 14.15 0.20
C LYS A 194 -8.11 12.69 -0.23
N THR A 195 -7.03 12.32 -0.93
CA THR A 195 -6.79 10.93 -1.36
C THR A 195 -6.69 9.99 -0.17
N GLN A 196 -6.08 10.42 0.94
CA GLN A 196 -6.02 9.64 2.17
C GLN A 196 -7.39 9.46 2.81
N ALA A 197 -8.22 10.52 2.82
CA ALA A 197 -9.58 10.42 3.33
C ALA A 197 -10.43 9.42 2.53
N PHE A 198 -10.29 9.36 1.20
CA PHE A 198 -10.95 8.37 0.36
C PHE A 198 -10.40 6.96 0.59
N SER A 199 -9.10 6.81 0.77
CA SER A 199 -8.48 5.52 1.13
C SER A 199 -9.05 4.99 2.46
N ASP A 200 -9.06 5.83 3.49
CA ASP A 200 -9.55 5.45 4.80
C ASP A 200 -11.06 5.23 4.79
N GLY A 201 -11.81 6.08 4.08
CA GLY A 201 -13.24 5.92 3.85
C GLY A 201 -13.59 4.61 3.17
N ARG A 202 -12.85 4.23 2.12
CA ARG A 202 -13.02 2.95 1.42
C ARG A 202 -12.89 1.76 2.37
N PHE A 203 -11.82 1.70 3.18
CA PHE A 203 -11.63 0.63 4.15
C PHE A 203 -12.72 0.64 5.23
N MET A 204 -13.00 1.80 5.76
CA MET A 204 -14.00 1.99 6.80
C MET A 204 -15.39 1.53 6.35
N PHE A 205 -15.87 2.02 5.22
CA PHE A 205 -17.20 1.67 4.71
C PHE A 205 -17.28 0.21 4.26
N ARG A 206 -16.21 -0.35 3.72
CA ARG A 206 -16.16 -1.77 3.40
C ARG A 206 -16.28 -2.63 4.64
N ILE A 207 -15.60 -2.27 5.73
CA ILE A 207 -15.68 -2.97 7.01
C ILE A 207 -17.09 -2.83 7.58
N LEU A 208 -17.62 -1.61 7.62
CA LEU A 208 -18.99 -1.36 8.12
C LEU A 208 -20.02 -2.15 7.30
N ASN A 209 -19.97 -2.07 5.97
CA ASN A 209 -20.89 -2.83 5.10
C ASN A 209 -20.77 -4.34 5.35
N GLY A 210 -19.56 -4.87 5.47
CA GLY A 210 -19.34 -6.29 5.78
C GLY A 210 -19.90 -6.69 7.15
N MET A 211 -19.72 -5.85 8.17
CA MET A 211 -20.28 -6.10 9.51
C MET A 211 -21.82 -6.08 9.48
N LEU A 212 -22.41 -5.11 8.78
CA LEU A 212 -23.86 -5.03 8.63
C LEU A 212 -24.42 -6.25 7.85
N SER A 213 -23.73 -6.67 6.79
CA SER A 213 -24.08 -7.87 6.02
C SER A 213 -23.95 -9.16 6.86
N ALA A 214 -23.02 -9.19 7.83
CA ALA A 214 -22.89 -10.28 8.80
C ALA A 214 -23.89 -10.19 9.96
N GLY A 215 -24.89 -9.30 9.89
CA GLY A 215 -25.95 -9.13 10.90
C GLY A 215 -25.56 -8.34 12.14
N ILE A 216 -24.39 -7.67 12.13
CA ILE A 216 -23.98 -6.81 13.25
C ILE A 216 -24.68 -5.46 13.12
N SER A 217 -25.40 -5.01 14.15
CA SER A 217 -26.06 -3.70 14.11
C SER A 217 -25.05 -2.55 13.98
N PHE A 218 -25.45 -1.45 13.33
CA PHE A 218 -24.58 -0.31 13.06
C PHE A 218 -23.98 0.29 14.36
N HIS A 219 -24.76 0.37 15.41
CA HIS A 219 -24.29 0.80 16.73
C HIS A 219 -23.20 -0.13 17.27
N LYS A 220 -23.43 -1.45 17.24
CA LYS A 220 -22.49 -2.46 17.73
C LYS A 220 -21.21 -2.47 16.87
N ALA A 221 -21.35 -2.33 15.54
CA ALA A 221 -20.22 -2.19 14.62
C ALA A 221 -19.35 -0.97 14.97
N SER A 222 -19.97 0.19 15.20
CA SER A 222 -19.26 1.41 15.61
C SER A 222 -18.54 1.24 16.95
N LEU A 223 -19.14 0.56 17.93
CA LEU A 223 -18.50 0.27 19.22
C LEU A 223 -17.29 -0.66 19.08
N ILE A 224 -17.37 -1.70 18.26
CA ILE A 224 -16.25 -2.61 17.98
C ILE A 224 -15.10 -1.81 17.32
N LEU A 225 -15.43 -1.01 16.30
CA LEU A 225 -14.44 -0.20 15.60
C LEU A 225 -13.81 0.88 16.49
N SER A 226 -14.56 1.43 17.45
CA SER A 226 -14.00 2.40 18.41
C SER A 226 -12.93 1.81 19.32
N LYS A 227 -12.96 0.51 19.58
CA LYS A 227 -12.00 -0.20 20.44
C LYS A 227 -10.85 -0.79 19.66
N ASP A 228 -11.17 -1.52 18.60
CA ASP A 228 -10.26 -2.46 17.97
C ASP A 228 -9.89 -2.09 16.53
N TYR A 229 -10.37 -0.95 16.00
CA TYR A 229 -10.03 -0.56 14.62
C TYR A 229 -8.51 -0.44 14.46
N PHE A 230 -7.98 -0.98 13.36
CA PHE A 230 -6.54 -1.07 13.10
C PHE A 230 -5.85 0.30 12.95
N LYS A 231 -6.61 1.36 12.64
CA LYS A 231 -6.13 2.75 12.64
C LYS A 231 -6.60 3.49 13.89
N PRO A 232 -5.76 3.59 14.93
CA PRO A 232 -6.12 4.21 16.20
C PRO A 232 -6.66 5.65 16.07
N GLY A 233 -6.16 6.46 15.11
CA GLY A 233 -6.65 7.84 14.89
C GLY A 233 -8.12 7.95 14.45
N LEU A 234 -8.70 6.89 13.92
CA LEU A 234 -10.13 6.84 13.58
C LEU A 234 -11.01 6.25 14.70
N ARG A 235 -10.44 5.70 15.76
CA ARG A 235 -11.21 5.18 16.90
C ARG A 235 -12.08 6.23 17.57
N PRO A 236 -11.61 7.48 17.82
CA PRO A 236 -12.46 8.55 18.34
C PRO A 236 -13.67 8.86 17.44
N PHE A 237 -13.48 8.84 16.11
CA PHE A 237 -14.57 9.01 15.16
C PHE A 237 -15.66 7.93 15.34
N PHE A 238 -15.28 6.65 15.46
CA PHE A 238 -16.25 5.57 15.68
C PHE A 238 -16.94 5.66 17.05
N LYS A 239 -16.23 6.15 18.07
CA LYS A 239 -16.81 6.43 19.38
C LYS A 239 -17.89 7.50 19.28
N ASP A 240 -17.57 8.64 18.64
CA ASP A 240 -18.54 9.72 18.41
C ASP A 240 -19.75 9.22 17.59
N LEU A 241 -19.50 8.41 16.57
CA LEU A 241 -20.53 7.82 15.74
C LEU A 241 -21.48 6.93 16.56
N ALA A 242 -20.94 6.06 17.42
CA ALA A 242 -21.75 5.22 18.32
C ALA A 242 -22.60 6.06 19.30
N GLU A 243 -22.02 7.16 19.82
CA GLU A 243 -22.75 8.06 20.71
C GLU A 243 -23.88 8.80 19.99
N LEU A 244 -23.66 9.24 18.74
CA LEU A 244 -24.69 9.91 17.94
C LEU A 244 -25.85 8.95 17.63
N ILE A 245 -25.55 7.70 17.28
CA ILE A 245 -26.55 6.67 17.04
C ILE A 245 -27.41 6.45 18.32
N ASN A 246 -26.74 6.30 19.45
CA ASN A 246 -27.43 6.08 20.73
C ASN A 246 -28.35 7.26 21.14
N LYS A 247 -27.94 8.47 20.75
CA LYS A 247 -28.72 9.71 21.03
C LYS A 247 -29.73 10.06 19.94
N ASN A 248 -29.91 9.21 18.92
CA ASN A 248 -30.73 9.46 17.73
C ASN A 248 -30.41 10.79 17.04
N LYS A 249 -29.12 11.18 17.05
CA LYS A 249 -28.64 12.40 16.39
C LYS A 249 -28.16 12.10 14.97
N LYS A 250 -28.07 13.15 14.17
CA LYS A 250 -27.63 13.10 12.78
C LYS A 250 -26.17 12.68 12.66
N LEU A 251 -25.89 11.64 11.88
CA LEU A 251 -24.56 11.02 11.75
C LEU A 251 -23.58 11.88 10.96
N PHE A 252 -24.08 12.65 9.99
CA PHE A 252 -23.21 13.52 9.18
C PHE A 252 -22.37 14.49 10.03
N VAL A 253 -22.82 14.84 11.24
CA VAL A 253 -22.12 15.70 12.19
C VAL A 253 -20.74 15.10 12.57
N ALA A 254 -20.66 13.77 12.74
CA ALA A 254 -19.36 13.13 12.97
C ALA A 254 -18.43 13.27 11.77
N PHE A 255 -18.95 13.08 10.56
CA PHE A 255 -18.14 13.19 9.34
C PHE A 255 -17.62 14.61 9.08
N GLU A 256 -18.43 15.63 9.36
CA GLU A 256 -18.00 17.03 9.30
C GLU A 256 -16.93 17.35 10.35
N LYS A 257 -17.13 16.89 11.59
CA LYS A 257 -16.17 17.08 12.69
C LYS A 257 -14.78 16.54 12.35
N TYR A 258 -14.73 15.40 11.65
CA TYR A 258 -13.48 14.75 11.27
C TYR A 258 -13.00 15.09 9.84
N ASN A 259 -13.52 16.17 9.24
CA ASN A 259 -13.11 16.70 7.94
C ASN A 259 -13.14 15.67 6.79
N PHE A 260 -14.11 14.76 6.79
CA PHE A 260 -14.32 13.91 5.63
C PHE A 260 -14.69 14.73 4.39
N PRO A 261 -14.32 14.29 3.18
CA PRO A 261 -14.68 14.98 1.95
C PRO A 261 -16.17 15.28 1.84
N THR A 262 -16.51 16.45 1.31
CA THR A 262 -17.90 16.95 1.21
C THR A 262 -18.83 15.99 0.49
N ILE A 263 -18.33 15.23 -0.49
CA ILE A 263 -19.10 14.23 -1.21
C ILE A 263 -19.61 13.13 -0.26
N ILE A 264 -18.75 12.64 0.65
CA ILE A 264 -19.13 11.62 1.64
C ILE A 264 -20.17 12.18 2.60
N THR A 265 -19.94 13.39 3.08
CA THR A 265 -20.86 14.05 4.04
C THR A 265 -22.21 14.35 3.40
N ALA A 266 -22.22 14.74 2.11
CA ALA A 266 -23.46 15.00 1.37
C ALA A 266 -24.25 13.71 1.15
N ASP A 267 -23.61 12.61 0.77
CA ASP A 267 -24.26 11.32 0.58
C ASP A 267 -24.90 10.82 1.89
N ILE A 268 -24.25 11.02 3.02
CA ILE A 268 -24.79 10.68 4.33
C ILE A 268 -26.00 11.56 4.68
N LYS A 269 -25.91 12.87 4.44
CA LYS A 269 -27.07 13.79 4.63
C LYS A 269 -28.27 13.37 3.81
N LEU A 270 -28.07 13.04 2.54
CA LEU A 270 -29.12 12.57 1.64
C LEU A 270 -29.74 11.26 2.11
N SER A 271 -28.90 10.32 2.55
CA SER A 271 -29.37 9.03 3.05
C SER A 271 -30.20 9.14 4.34
N GLU A 272 -29.83 10.04 5.23
CA GLU A 272 -30.62 10.32 6.46
C GLU A 272 -31.99 10.93 6.13
N LEU A 273 -32.06 11.77 5.09
CA LEU A 273 -33.32 12.36 4.63
C LEU A 273 -34.22 11.33 3.94
N SER A 274 -33.64 10.44 3.14
CA SER A 274 -34.38 9.41 2.37
C SER A 274 -34.74 8.17 3.20
N LYS A 275 -34.32 8.08 4.45
CA LYS A 275 -34.49 6.91 5.32
C LYS A 275 -33.96 5.60 4.71
N THR A 276 -32.94 5.69 3.89
CA THR A 276 -32.29 4.54 3.25
C THR A 276 -31.65 3.62 4.30
N SER A 277 -31.59 2.32 4.04
CA SER A 277 -30.95 1.38 4.96
C SER A 277 -29.43 1.69 5.11
N PHE A 278 -28.90 1.57 6.32
CA PHE A 278 -27.46 1.81 6.54
C PHE A 278 -26.56 0.86 5.73
N SER A 279 -27.04 -0.34 5.44
CA SER A 279 -26.30 -1.29 4.58
C SER A 279 -26.13 -0.74 3.16
N ASP A 280 -27.20 -0.20 2.57
CA ASP A 280 -27.15 0.38 1.22
C ASP A 280 -26.31 1.65 1.18
N VAL A 281 -26.43 2.49 2.19
CA VAL A 281 -25.62 3.71 2.35
C VAL A 281 -24.14 3.37 2.45
N THR A 282 -23.75 2.44 3.30
CA THR A 282 -22.34 2.06 3.47
C THR A 282 -21.79 1.39 2.22
N ARG A 283 -22.60 0.65 1.45
CA ARG A 283 -22.24 0.08 0.16
C ARG A 283 -21.99 1.18 -0.88
N ALA A 284 -22.91 2.14 -1.00
CA ALA A 284 -22.78 3.27 -1.93
C ALA A 284 -21.55 4.11 -1.59
N LEU A 285 -21.35 4.45 -0.31
CA LEU A 285 -20.17 5.20 0.16
C LEU A 285 -18.86 4.46 -0.09
N TYR A 286 -18.85 3.15 0.10
CA TYR A 286 -17.70 2.33 -0.27
C TYR A 286 -17.37 2.48 -1.76
N GLN A 287 -18.36 2.35 -2.64
CA GLN A 287 -18.19 2.47 -4.09
C GLN A 287 -17.71 3.88 -4.49
N THR A 288 -18.32 4.91 -3.92
CA THR A 288 -17.91 6.31 -4.12
C THR A 288 -16.46 6.53 -3.70
N CYS A 289 -16.09 6.08 -2.49
CA CYS A 289 -14.72 6.21 -2.01
C CYS A 289 -13.72 5.42 -2.85
N ASP A 290 -14.07 4.20 -3.29
CA ASP A 290 -13.21 3.36 -4.13
C ASP A 290 -12.97 4.02 -5.49
N THR A 291 -14.02 4.49 -6.16
CA THR A 291 -13.93 5.20 -7.44
C THR A 291 -13.11 6.49 -7.32
N MET A 292 -13.35 7.31 -6.30
CA MET A 292 -12.62 8.55 -6.09
C MET A 292 -11.15 8.31 -5.72
N TYR A 293 -10.89 7.28 -4.93
CA TYR A 293 -9.54 6.87 -4.60
C TYR A 293 -8.76 6.41 -5.84
N GLU A 294 -9.33 5.50 -6.64
CA GLU A 294 -8.70 5.02 -7.87
C GLU A 294 -8.43 6.18 -8.84
N LYS A 295 -9.40 7.07 -9.02
CA LYS A 295 -9.27 8.26 -9.86
C LYS A 295 -8.13 9.17 -9.40
N ASN A 296 -8.07 9.47 -8.10
CA ASN A 296 -7.02 10.31 -7.52
C ASN A 296 -5.63 9.67 -7.62
N ILE A 297 -5.54 8.34 -7.43
CA ILE A 297 -4.27 7.61 -7.63
C ILE A 297 -3.82 7.67 -9.08
N VAL A 298 -4.72 7.42 -10.02
CA VAL A 298 -4.37 7.50 -11.44
C VAL A 298 -3.84 8.89 -11.79
N TYR A 299 -4.50 9.96 -11.34
CA TYR A 299 -4.01 11.34 -11.54
C TYR A 299 -2.64 11.57 -10.90
N MET A 300 -2.45 11.14 -9.66
CA MET A 300 -1.18 11.30 -8.95
C MET A 300 -0.06 10.53 -9.66
N VAL A 301 -0.32 9.29 -10.05
CA VAL A 301 0.65 8.45 -10.80
C VAL A 301 0.97 9.08 -12.16
N LEU A 302 0.00 9.61 -12.88
CA LEU A 302 0.22 10.30 -14.15
C LEU A 302 1.08 11.56 -13.97
N GLN A 303 0.81 12.37 -12.95
CA GLN A 303 1.61 13.55 -12.63
C GLN A 303 3.07 13.18 -12.30
N TRP A 304 3.27 12.19 -11.43
CA TRP A 304 4.60 11.70 -11.08
C TRP A 304 5.31 11.10 -12.30
N LYS A 305 4.62 10.28 -13.10
CA LYS A 305 5.16 9.71 -14.33
C LYS A 305 5.59 10.80 -15.30
N PHE A 306 4.78 11.83 -15.50
CA PHE A 306 5.12 12.97 -16.35
C PHE A 306 6.34 13.72 -15.83
N MET A 307 6.41 14.02 -14.53
CA MET A 307 7.57 14.70 -13.91
C MET A 307 8.85 13.88 -14.09
N PHE A 308 8.81 12.57 -13.85
CA PHE A 308 9.98 11.71 -14.02
C PHE A 308 10.41 11.58 -15.49
N TRP A 309 9.46 11.51 -16.42
CA TRP A 309 9.78 11.52 -17.85
C TRP A 309 10.43 12.85 -18.27
N LEU A 310 9.96 13.97 -17.75
CA LEU A 310 10.52 15.29 -18.02
C LEU A 310 11.96 15.39 -17.50
N ILE A 311 12.23 14.91 -16.29
CA ILE A 311 13.58 14.83 -15.72
C ILE A 311 14.46 13.90 -16.56
N ALA A 312 13.99 12.71 -16.91
CA ALA A 312 14.74 11.76 -17.73
C ALA A 312 15.07 12.36 -19.10
N MET A 313 14.13 13.06 -19.73
CA MET A 313 14.34 13.74 -21.01
C MET A 313 15.39 14.86 -20.91
N LEU A 314 15.31 15.69 -19.86
CA LEU A 314 16.31 16.74 -19.60
C LEU A 314 17.71 16.14 -19.42
N VAL A 315 17.83 15.12 -18.59
CA VAL A 315 19.13 14.44 -18.37
C VAL A 315 19.65 13.85 -19.68
N THR A 316 18.80 13.20 -20.48
CA THR A 316 19.20 12.61 -21.77
C THR A 316 19.64 13.68 -22.77
N VAL A 317 18.96 14.83 -22.83
CA VAL A 317 19.34 15.94 -23.72
C VAL A 317 20.70 16.53 -23.31
N ILE A 318 20.95 16.71 -22.02
CA ILE A 318 22.22 17.25 -21.52
C ILE A 318 23.37 16.28 -21.80
N ILE A 319 23.19 14.98 -21.49
CA ILE A 319 24.19 13.94 -21.81
C ILE A 319 24.41 13.86 -23.32
N GLY A 320 23.35 13.87 -24.11
CA GLY A 320 23.44 13.82 -25.56
C GLY A 320 24.19 15.01 -26.15
N SER A 321 23.99 16.22 -25.60
CA SER A 321 24.73 17.41 -26.03
C SER A 321 26.23 17.30 -25.74
N ASP A 322 26.63 16.76 -24.60
CA ASP A 322 28.04 16.56 -24.23
C ASP A 322 28.69 15.48 -25.10
N VAL A 323 28.00 14.38 -25.41
CA VAL A 323 28.47 13.34 -26.33
C VAL A 323 28.66 13.89 -27.74
N ILE A 324 27.68 14.66 -28.24
CA ILE A 324 27.79 15.29 -29.57
C ILE A 324 28.98 16.25 -29.61
N ASN A 325 29.20 17.08 -28.61
CA ASN A 325 30.33 17.98 -28.53
C ASN A 325 31.68 17.24 -28.53
N LEU A 326 31.75 16.13 -27.80
CA LEU A 326 32.93 15.26 -27.78
C LEU A 326 33.21 14.64 -29.17
N VAL A 327 32.17 14.13 -29.83
CA VAL A 327 32.28 13.56 -31.18
C VAL A 327 32.74 14.62 -32.17
N ILE A 328 32.15 15.80 -32.16
CA ILE A 328 32.53 16.93 -33.04
C ILE A 328 33.99 17.31 -32.79
N SER A 329 34.43 17.47 -31.54
CA SER A 329 35.81 17.82 -31.20
C SER A 329 36.79 16.75 -31.66
N THR A 330 36.45 15.47 -31.56
CA THR A 330 37.27 14.34 -32.03
C THR A 330 37.38 14.31 -33.57
N PHE A 331 36.28 14.58 -34.28
CA PHE A 331 36.29 14.68 -35.73
C PHE A 331 37.08 15.90 -36.24
N THR A 332 36.91 17.07 -35.63
CA THR A 332 37.62 18.29 -35.98
C THR A 332 39.14 18.11 -35.79
N PHE A 333 39.54 17.41 -34.73
CA PHE A 333 40.92 17.08 -34.49
C PHE A 333 41.50 16.19 -35.60
N LYS A 334 40.75 15.13 -36.00
CA LYS A 334 41.18 14.20 -37.04
C LYS A 334 41.37 14.88 -38.41
N THR A 335 40.54 15.88 -38.72
CA THR A 335 40.62 16.66 -39.97
C THR A 335 41.73 17.72 -39.98
N LEU A 336 42.18 18.18 -38.80
CA LEU A 336 43.24 19.18 -38.69
C LEU A 336 44.65 18.57 -38.68
N TYR A 337 44.79 17.28 -38.41
CA TYR A 337 46.11 16.60 -38.29
C TYR A 337 46.30 15.44 -39.28
N HIS A 338 45.43 15.32 -40.27
CA HIS A 338 45.64 14.56 -41.52
C HIS A 338 45.68 15.50 -42.73
#